data_5852da4dd749ad99bd7389e477c6c7be
#
_entry.id   5852da4dd749ad99bd7389e477c6c7be
#
_cell.length_a   1.000
_cell.length_b   1.000
_cell.length_c   1.000
_cell.angle_alpha   90.00
_cell.angle_beta   90.00
_cell.angle_gamma   90.00
#
_symmetry.space_group_name_H-M   'P 1'
#
loop_
_entity.id
_entity.type
_entity.pdbx_description
1 polymer ?
#
loop_
_entity_poly.entity_id
_entity_poly.type
_entity_poly.pdbx_seq_one_letter_code
_entity_poly.pdbx_strand_id
1 'polypeptide(L)'
;IKIEDRRPIRLESVPYHLIQALTAVEDSRFFEHSGVDFIGIARAVILNLKAKRITQGASTITQQLAKQCYPVDFKDRNINTKIIEAFLANRIENNFTKPEILEHYLNRIYFGSGYFGIESAARGYFGKSVTDINILEAATICGLIKNPSRLSPRNNMGLSLKARNHVLNRMHKEKMITGSELSTFLKRPIELSRVKGEQNSYVQEMVRIQVIEQIGLNNAGKGGLKIYTTIDNETQRTAIQSLYRNLAKTESHPEFKHQTYANYQERQISPDPISL
;
A
#
# COMPACT_ATOMS: atom_id res chain seq x y z
N ILE A 1 -14.67 -9.78 9.06
CA ILE A 1 -13.35 -9.23 9.45
C ILE A 1 -12.44 -9.46 8.27
N LYS A 2 -11.91 -8.38 7.73
CA LYS A 2 -10.92 -8.43 6.66
C LYS A 2 -9.58 -8.74 7.33
N ILE A 3 -9.03 -9.94 7.10
CA ILE A 3 -7.68 -10.26 7.54
C ILE A 3 -6.74 -9.42 6.69
N GLU A 4 -5.94 -8.59 7.34
CA GLU A 4 -4.96 -7.76 6.66
C GLU A 4 -3.75 -8.65 6.30
N ASP A 5 -3.47 -8.81 5.01
CA ASP A 5 -2.21 -9.45 4.56
C ASP A 5 -1.06 -8.47 4.83
N ARG A 6 -0.34 -8.69 5.92
CA ARG A 6 0.83 -7.92 6.31
C ARG A 6 2.08 -8.79 6.16
N ARG A 7 2.95 -8.37 5.26
CA ARG A 7 4.26 -9.02 5.03
C ARG A 7 5.35 -8.06 5.49
N PRO A 8 5.81 -8.16 6.74
CA PRO A 8 6.85 -7.27 7.23
C PRO A 8 8.16 -7.52 6.48
N ILE A 9 8.84 -6.42 6.16
CA ILE A 9 10.15 -6.43 5.51
C ILE A 9 11.15 -5.66 6.37
N ARG A 10 12.45 -5.93 6.16
CA ARG A 10 13.54 -5.14 6.68
C ARG A 10 13.82 -3.96 5.76
N LEU A 11 14.20 -2.82 6.32
CA LEU A 11 14.50 -1.62 5.52
C LEU A 11 15.66 -1.86 4.53
N GLU A 12 16.63 -2.71 4.90
CA GLU A 12 17.75 -3.05 4.02
C GLU A 12 17.31 -3.73 2.71
N SER A 13 16.12 -4.35 2.72
CA SER A 13 15.53 -4.98 1.53
C SER A 13 14.77 -3.99 0.65
N VAL A 14 14.57 -2.75 1.11
CA VAL A 14 13.82 -1.73 0.37
C VAL A 14 14.75 -0.99 -0.59
N PRO A 15 14.42 -0.93 -1.89
CA PRO A 15 15.23 -0.20 -2.85
C PRO A 15 15.37 1.28 -2.49
N TYR A 16 16.57 1.83 -2.61
CA TYR A 16 16.86 3.21 -2.24
C TYR A 16 15.97 4.24 -2.95
N HIS A 17 15.66 4.03 -4.22
CA HIS A 17 14.77 4.90 -4.98
C HIS A 17 13.32 4.93 -4.43
N LEU A 18 12.88 3.90 -3.70
CA LEU A 18 11.58 3.94 -3.01
C LEU A 18 11.65 4.87 -1.78
N ILE A 19 12.74 4.80 -1.01
CA ILE A 19 12.96 5.71 0.12
C ILE A 19 13.03 7.16 -0.38
N GLN A 20 13.72 7.40 -1.50
CA GLN A 20 13.77 8.70 -2.16
C GLN A 20 12.37 9.18 -2.58
N ALA A 21 11.58 8.34 -3.25
CA ALA A 21 10.22 8.67 -3.68
C ALA A 21 9.32 9.02 -2.49
N LEU A 22 9.41 8.24 -1.41
CA LEU A 22 8.65 8.44 -0.19
C LEU A 22 9.02 9.77 0.48
N THR A 23 10.32 9.99 0.73
CA THR A 23 10.77 11.21 1.39
C THR A 23 10.52 12.45 0.53
N ALA A 24 10.72 12.39 -0.77
CA ALA A 24 10.44 13.51 -1.66
C ALA A 24 9.00 14.02 -1.59
N VAL A 25 8.02 13.12 -1.43
CA VAL A 25 6.60 13.48 -1.47
C VAL A 25 6.00 13.73 -0.09
N GLU A 26 6.38 12.95 0.91
CA GLU A 26 5.77 13.00 2.26
C GLU A 26 6.57 13.90 3.21
N ASP A 27 7.91 13.83 3.16
CA ASP A 27 8.76 14.49 4.14
C ASP A 27 10.19 14.69 3.62
N SER A 28 10.39 15.70 2.79
CA SER A 28 11.67 15.90 2.09
C SER A 28 12.85 16.19 3.03
N ARG A 29 12.57 16.55 4.28
CA ARG A 29 13.57 16.83 5.31
C ARG A 29 13.57 15.81 6.43
N PHE A 30 13.06 14.61 6.17
CA PHE A 30 12.89 13.55 7.16
C PHE A 30 14.14 13.29 8.01
N PHE A 31 15.31 13.32 7.40
CA PHE A 31 16.59 13.07 8.07
C PHE A 31 17.17 14.28 8.83
N GLU A 32 16.51 15.46 8.74
CA GLU A 32 17.02 16.72 9.30
C GLU A 32 16.26 17.18 10.55
N HIS A 33 15.13 16.61 10.87
CA HIS A 33 14.31 17.00 12.02
C HIS A 33 14.06 15.84 12.99
N SER A 34 13.60 16.16 14.21
CA SER A 34 13.30 15.18 15.27
C SER A 34 11.78 15.09 15.51
N GLY A 35 11.06 14.51 14.54
CA GLY A 35 9.62 14.23 14.61
C GLY A 35 8.72 15.33 14.07
N VAL A 36 9.08 16.61 14.22
CA VAL A 36 8.34 17.77 13.68
C VAL A 36 9.24 18.63 12.83
N ASP A 37 8.84 18.92 11.59
CA ASP A 37 9.57 19.82 10.71
C ASP A 37 9.04 21.26 10.80
N PHE A 38 9.56 22.05 11.74
CA PHE A 38 9.16 23.45 11.94
C PHE A 38 9.46 24.32 10.70
N ILE A 39 10.55 24.04 9.96
CA ILE A 39 10.89 24.79 8.74
C ILE A 39 9.91 24.41 7.61
N GLY A 40 9.56 23.14 7.51
CA GLY A 40 8.51 22.67 6.59
C GLY A 40 7.15 23.28 6.88
N ILE A 41 6.79 23.40 8.15
CA ILE A 41 5.54 24.06 8.59
C ILE A 41 5.56 25.54 8.15
N ALA A 42 6.61 26.29 8.47
CA ALA A 42 6.71 27.70 8.09
C ALA A 42 6.63 27.88 6.57
N ARG A 43 7.34 27.04 5.80
CA ARG A 43 7.29 27.04 4.34
C ARG A 43 5.88 26.73 3.82
N ALA A 44 5.21 25.72 4.36
CA ALA A 44 3.85 25.35 3.95
C ALA A 44 2.84 26.46 4.24
N VAL A 45 2.93 27.15 5.39
CA VAL A 45 2.10 28.31 5.72
C VAL A 45 2.27 29.41 4.69
N ILE A 46 3.50 29.80 4.36
CA ILE A 46 3.78 30.86 3.36
C ILE A 46 3.21 30.50 2.00
N LEU A 47 3.41 29.24 1.55
CA LEU A 47 2.92 28.78 0.24
C LEU A 47 1.40 28.70 0.18
N ASN A 48 0.76 28.25 1.25
CA ASN A 48 -0.70 28.15 1.34
C ASN A 48 -1.35 29.55 1.38
N LEU A 49 -0.75 30.51 2.08
CA LEU A 49 -1.18 31.91 2.09
C LEU A 49 -1.07 32.54 0.71
N LYS A 50 0.07 32.35 0.01
CA LYS A 50 0.26 32.87 -1.36
C LYS A 50 -0.73 32.24 -2.35
N ALA A 51 -1.03 30.95 -2.21
CA ALA A 51 -1.94 30.23 -3.08
C ALA A 51 -3.43 30.45 -2.73
N LYS A 52 -3.74 31.10 -1.59
CA LYS A 52 -5.10 31.25 -1.02
C LYS A 52 -5.87 29.92 -0.91
N ARG A 53 -5.16 28.81 -0.80
CA ARG A 53 -5.70 27.46 -0.63
C ARG A 53 -4.64 26.53 -0.03
N ILE A 54 -5.10 25.42 0.57
CA ILE A 54 -4.17 24.41 1.10
C ILE A 54 -3.56 23.64 -0.07
N THR A 55 -2.31 23.93 -0.40
CA THR A 55 -1.54 23.30 -1.47
C THR A 55 -0.52 22.29 -0.94
N GLN A 56 0.02 22.53 0.26
CA GLN A 56 1.00 21.64 0.92
C GLN A 56 0.56 21.28 2.33
N GLY A 57 0.72 20.00 2.67
CA GLY A 57 0.72 19.51 4.04
C GLY A 57 2.11 19.65 4.66
N ALA A 58 2.16 19.71 6.00
CA ALA A 58 3.40 19.82 6.76
C ALA A 58 3.51 18.73 7.83
N SER A 59 2.78 17.62 7.70
CA SER A 59 2.91 16.47 8.61
C SER A 59 4.08 15.62 8.20
N THR A 60 4.92 15.23 9.15
CA THR A 60 6.08 14.37 8.93
C THR A 60 5.71 12.89 8.86
N ILE A 61 6.60 12.05 8.33
CA ILE A 61 6.47 10.59 8.33
C ILE A 61 6.29 10.08 9.77
N THR A 62 7.04 10.63 10.73
CA THR A 62 6.94 10.22 12.14
C THR A 62 5.59 10.59 12.76
N GLN A 63 5.01 11.75 12.43
CA GLN A 63 3.66 12.11 12.85
C GLN A 63 2.59 11.19 12.23
N GLN A 64 2.77 10.79 10.97
CA GLN A 64 1.86 9.83 10.33
C GLN A 64 1.97 8.44 10.98
N LEU A 65 3.18 7.99 11.33
CA LEU A 65 3.40 6.74 12.06
C LEU A 65 2.74 6.80 13.45
N ALA A 66 2.90 7.91 14.17
CA ALA A 66 2.29 8.11 15.48
C ALA A 66 0.76 7.88 15.45
N LYS A 67 0.07 8.42 14.45
CA LYS A 67 -1.37 8.22 14.26
C LYS A 67 -1.78 6.75 14.09
N GLN A 68 -0.90 5.94 13.54
CA GLN A 68 -1.19 4.52 13.29
C GLN A 68 -0.84 3.63 14.49
N CYS A 69 0.05 4.09 15.35
CA CYS A 69 0.55 3.30 16.48
C CYS A 69 -0.21 3.53 17.79
N TYR A 70 -0.78 4.71 17.97
CA TYR A 70 -1.42 5.07 19.25
C TYR A 70 -2.95 5.05 19.11
N PRO A 71 -3.66 4.50 20.13
CA PRO A 71 -5.13 4.40 20.11
C PRO A 71 -5.78 5.75 20.51
N VAL A 72 -5.37 6.83 19.86
CA VAL A 72 -5.94 8.16 20.02
C VAL A 72 -6.89 8.42 18.86
N ASP A 73 -8.07 8.98 19.15
CA ASP A 73 -8.98 9.39 18.09
C ASP A 73 -8.48 10.67 17.41
N PHE A 74 -7.83 10.50 16.27
CA PHE A 74 -7.32 11.61 15.44
C PHE A 74 -8.34 12.11 14.40
N LYS A 75 -9.63 11.77 14.52
CA LYS A 75 -10.66 12.20 13.54
C LYS A 75 -10.90 13.70 13.63
N ASP A 76 -10.87 14.24 14.84
CA ASP A 76 -11.01 15.67 15.05
C ASP A 76 -9.70 16.40 14.72
N ARG A 77 -9.71 17.14 13.62
CA ARG A 77 -8.57 17.94 13.16
C ARG A 77 -8.50 19.27 13.90
N ASN A 78 -8.29 19.24 15.19
CA ASN A 78 -8.13 20.44 16.03
C ASN A 78 -6.65 20.64 16.45
N ILE A 79 -6.36 21.79 17.08
CA ILE A 79 -5.02 22.14 17.53
C ILE A 79 -4.52 21.15 18.59
N ASN A 80 -5.38 20.70 19.48
CA ASN A 80 -5.02 19.75 20.54
C ASN A 80 -4.54 18.41 19.95
N THR A 81 -5.25 17.90 18.96
CA THR A 81 -4.86 16.68 18.24
C THR A 81 -3.49 16.85 17.57
N LYS A 82 -3.20 18.04 17.02
CA LYS A 82 -1.90 18.34 16.44
C LYS A 82 -0.76 18.41 17.46
N ILE A 83 -1.02 18.92 18.65
CA ILE A 83 -0.04 18.93 19.75
C ILE A 83 0.25 17.50 20.20
N ILE A 84 -0.79 16.66 20.34
CA ILE A 84 -0.62 15.25 20.71
C ILE A 84 0.19 14.51 19.63
N GLU A 85 -0.11 14.70 18.33
CA GLU A 85 0.67 14.14 17.23
C GLU A 85 2.15 14.53 17.33
N ALA A 86 2.45 15.80 17.59
CA ALA A 86 3.80 16.31 17.70
C ALA A 86 4.55 15.70 18.91
N PHE A 87 3.88 15.60 20.05
CA PHE A 87 4.43 14.99 21.25
C PHE A 87 4.74 13.50 21.02
N LEU A 88 3.81 12.76 20.43
CA LEU A 88 3.98 11.34 20.13
C LEU A 88 5.08 11.10 19.08
N ALA A 89 5.17 11.96 18.07
CA ALA A 89 6.24 11.91 17.08
C ALA A 89 7.62 12.11 17.73
N ASN A 90 7.75 13.11 18.61
CA ASN A 90 9.00 13.32 19.36
C ASN A 90 9.35 12.12 20.26
N ARG A 91 8.35 11.51 20.89
CA ARG A 91 8.57 10.29 21.69
C ARG A 91 9.07 9.12 20.84
N ILE A 92 8.55 8.95 19.61
CA ILE A 92 9.04 7.94 18.67
C ILE A 92 10.49 8.22 18.30
N GLU A 93 10.85 9.45 17.91
CA GLU A 93 12.21 9.82 17.53
C GLU A 93 13.24 9.69 18.66
N ASN A 94 12.81 9.80 19.94
CA ASN A 94 13.67 9.58 21.08
C ASN A 94 13.97 8.09 21.37
N ASN A 95 13.18 7.18 20.80
CA ASN A 95 13.29 5.75 21.04
C ASN A 95 13.70 4.92 19.82
N PHE A 96 13.58 5.47 18.62
CA PHE A 96 13.84 4.78 17.36
C PHE A 96 14.69 5.65 16.44
N THR A 97 15.61 5.04 15.75
CA THR A 97 16.41 5.68 14.70
C THR A 97 15.57 5.96 13.44
N LYS A 98 16.02 6.87 12.60
CA LYS A 98 15.34 7.18 11.32
C LYS A 98 15.12 5.95 10.44
N PRO A 99 16.07 5.02 10.26
CA PRO A 99 15.83 3.77 9.55
C PRO A 99 14.73 2.92 10.18
N GLU A 100 14.70 2.76 11.50
CA GLU A 100 13.65 1.99 12.19
C GLU A 100 12.28 2.63 12.04
N ILE A 101 12.19 3.96 12.09
CA ILE A 101 10.94 4.70 11.85
C ILE A 101 10.42 4.45 10.43
N LEU A 102 11.30 4.48 9.41
CA LEU A 102 10.93 4.17 8.02
C LEU A 102 10.47 2.72 7.88
N GLU A 103 11.17 1.77 8.51
CA GLU A 103 10.79 0.35 8.51
C GLU A 103 9.39 0.16 9.09
N HIS A 104 9.15 0.73 10.26
CA HIS A 104 7.84 0.66 10.91
C HIS A 104 6.74 1.33 10.08
N TYR A 105 7.03 2.48 9.47
CA TYR A 105 6.10 3.21 8.62
C TYR A 105 5.72 2.39 7.39
N LEU A 106 6.71 1.92 6.62
CA LEU A 106 6.51 1.15 5.40
C LEU A 106 5.78 -0.17 5.64
N ASN A 107 5.96 -0.79 6.80
CA ASN A 107 5.27 -2.03 7.17
C ASN A 107 3.83 -1.82 7.65
N ARG A 108 3.42 -0.59 8.00
CA ARG A 108 2.10 -0.33 8.58
C ARG A 108 1.14 0.39 7.66
N ILE A 109 1.64 1.29 6.82
CA ILE A 109 0.80 2.19 6.04
C ILE A 109 -0.12 1.45 5.08
N TYR A 110 -1.33 1.98 4.93
CA TYR A 110 -2.30 1.49 3.97
C TYR A 110 -2.08 2.10 2.59
N PHE A 111 -1.99 1.27 1.56
CA PHE A 111 -1.74 1.66 0.18
C PHE A 111 -2.95 1.50 -0.76
N GLY A 112 -4.15 1.29 -0.22
CA GLY A 112 -5.35 1.06 -1.04
C GLY A 112 -5.56 -0.40 -1.42
N SER A 113 -6.73 -0.70 -1.99
CA SER A 113 -7.11 -2.05 -2.47
C SER A 113 -6.94 -3.18 -1.45
N GLY A 114 -6.94 -2.85 -0.14
CA GLY A 114 -6.75 -3.81 0.93
C GLY A 114 -5.29 -4.10 1.30
N TYR A 115 -4.32 -3.45 0.66
CA TYR A 115 -2.90 -3.69 0.91
C TYR A 115 -2.37 -2.83 2.07
N PHE A 116 -1.91 -3.48 3.12
CA PHE A 116 -1.24 -2.89 4.27
C PHE A 116 0.24 -3.29 4.25
N GLY A 117 1.13 -2.30 4.31
CA GLY A 117 2.56 -2.47 4.16
C GLY A 117 3.03 -2.54 2.71
N ILE A 118 4.29 -2.13 2.52
CA ILE A 118 4.88 -1.90 1.20
C ILE A 118 5.04 -3.19 0.39
N GLU A 119 5.38 -4.31 1.03
CA GLU A 119 5.54 -5.60 0.37
C GLU A 119 4.19 -6.11 -0.18
N SER A 120 3.12 -6.01 0.62
CA SER A 120 1.77 -6.37 0.16
C SER A 120 1.31 -5.47 -0.99
N ALA A 121 1.66 -4.17 -0.96
CA ALA A 121 1.35 -3.26 -2.05
C ALA A 121 2.15 -3.59 -3.33
N ALA A 122 3.45 -3.86 -3.22
CA ALA A 122 4.30 -4.23 -4.35
C ALA A 122 3.79 -5.50 -5.04
N ARG A 123 3.51 -6.54 -4.27
CA ARG A 123 2.94 -7.80 -4.79
C ARG A 123 1.55 -7.59 -5.36
N GLY A 124 0.71 -6.86 -4.67
CA GLY A 124 -0.67 -6.64 -5.08
C GLY A 124 -0.81 -5.81 -6.35
N TYR A 125 -0.01 -4.78 -6.53
CA TYR A 125 -0.07 -3.93 -7.72
C TYR A 125 0.80 -4.44 -8.87
N PHE A 126 2.00 -4.94 -8.58
CA PHE A 126 3.01 -5.24 -9.59
C PHE A 126 3.40 -6.73 -9.67
N GLY A 127 2.90 -7.57 -8.75
CA GLY A 127 3.20 -9.00 -8.73
C GLY A 127 4.66 -9.33 -8.37
N LYS A 128 5.39 -8.37 -7.78
CA LYS A 128 6.81 -8.46 -7.44
C LYS A 128 7.04 -8.25 -5.95
N SER A 129 8.15 -8.75 -5.43
CA SER A 129 8.64 -8.29 -4.13
C SER A 129 9.00 -6.80 -4.20
N VAL A 130 8.94 -6.12 -3.05
CA VAL A 130 9.41 -4.72 -2.95
C VAL A 130 10.87 -4.57 -3.36
N THR A 131 11.68 -5.61 -3.20
CA THR A 131 13.09 -5.63 -3.64
C THR A 131 13.27 -5.41 -5.13
N ASP A 132 12.27 -5.79 -5.95
CA ASP A 132 12.35 -5.86 -7.41
C ASP A 132 11.56 -4.74 -8.10
N ILE A 133 10.92 -3.85 -7.33
CA ILE A 133 10.18 -2.73 -7.94
C ILE A 133 11.12 -1.67 -8.48
N ASN A 134 10.75 -1.11 -9.63
CA ASN A 134 11.48 -0.01 -10.25
C ASN A 134 11.02 1.36 -9.74
N ILE A 135 11.70 2.42 -10.16
CA ILE A 135 11.43 3.80 -9.74
C ILE A 135 10.00 4.27 -10.09
N LEU A 136 9.42 3.84 -11.20
CA LEU A 136 8.06 4.21 -11.60
C LEU A 136 7.01 3.52 -10.72
N GLU A 137 7.25 2.28 -10.38
CA GLU A 137 6.43 1.48 -9.48
C GLU A 137 6.50 2.05 -8.05
N ALA A 138 7.72 2.39 -7.58
CA ALA A 138 7.94 3.06 -6.31
C ALA A 138 7.20 4.41 -6.25
N ALA A 139 7.36 5.27 -7.26
CA ALA A 139 6.66 6.54 -7.35
C ALA A 139 5.12 6.37 -7.40
N THR A 140 4.65 5.30 -8.05
CA THR A 140 3.21 4.97 -8.07
C THR A 140 2.72 4.67 -6.67
N ILE A 141 3.35 3.73 -5.95
CA ILE A 141 2.94 3.34 -4.59
C ILE A 141 3.00 4.54 -3.64
N CYS A 142 4.10 5.32 -3.64
CA CYS A 142 4.23 6.50 -2.79
C CYS A 142 3.16 7.56 -3.11
N GLY A 143 2.73 7.69 -4.36
CA GLY A 143 1.65 8.60 -4.75
C GLY A 143 0.29 8.26 -4.17
N LEU A 144 0.06 7.02 -3.72
CA LEU A 144 -1.22 6.59 -3.15
C LEU A 144 -1.42 7.07 -1.71
N ILE A 145 -0.36 7.36 -0.97
CA ILE A 145 -0.36 7.55 0.49
C ILE A 145 -1.38 8.61 0.93
N LYS A 146 -1.49 9.71 0.18
CA LYS A 146 -2.38 10.83 0.51
C LYS A 146 -3.87 10.44 0.54
N ASN A 147 -4.31 9.54 -0.33
CA ASN A 147 -5.69 9.06 -0.41
C ASN A 147 -5.73 7.67 -1.07
N PRO A 148 -5.34 6.62 -0.34
CA PRO A 148 -5.04 5.31 -0.92
C PRO A 148 -6.20 4.67 -1.68
N SER A 149 -7.41 4.77 -1.15
CA SER A 149 -8.59 4.19 -1.79
C SER A 149 -8.96 4.89 -3.10
N ARG A 150 -8.88 6.23 -3.12
CA ARG A 150 -9.25 7.03 -4.31
C ARG A 150 -8.16 7.00 -5.40
N LEU A 151 -6.89 7.01 -4.98
CA LEU A 151 -5.74 7.08 -5.87
C LEU A 151 -5.25 5.71 -6.33
N SER A 152 -5.81 4.61 -5.81
CA SER A 152 -5.46 3.26 -6.25
C SER A 152 -5.61 3.12 -7.77
N PRO A 153 -4.59 2.61 -8.48
CA PRO A 153 -4.66 2.44 -9.93
C PRO A 153 -5.68 1.39 -10.37
N ARG A 154 -6.13 0.52 -9.45
CA ARG A 154 -7.24 -0.41 -9.70
C ARG A 154 -8.59 0.29 -9.70
N ASN A 155 -8.72 1.38 -8.92
CA ASN A 155 -9.97 2.13 -8.83
C ASN A 155 -10.01 3.29 -9.84
N ASN A 156 -8.87 3.99 -10.01
CA ASN A 156 -8.77 5.13 -10.92
C ASN A 156 -7.35 5.30 -11.46
N MET A 157 -7.10 4.72 -12.61
CA MET A 157 -5.80 4.77 -13.30
C MET A 157 -5.35 6.21 -13.60
N GLY A 158 -6.28 7.08 -14.03
CA GLY A 158 -5.96 8.47 -14.38
C GLY A 158 -5.54 9.31 -13.18
N LEU A 159 -6.20 9.14 -12.02
CA LEU A 159 -5.78 9.81 -10.78
C LEU A 159 -4.47 9.26 -10.24
N SER A 160 -4.27 7.95 -10.34
CA SER A 160 -3.02 7.30 -9.96
C SER A 160 -1.84 7.80 -10.79
N LEU A 161 -2.02 7.92 -12.11
CA LEU A 161 -1.01 8.46 -13.01
C LEU A 161 -0.62 9.91 -12.63
N LYS A 162 -1.62 10.75 -12.32
CA LYS A 162 -1.38 12.12 -11.83
C LYS A 162 -0.63 12.13 -10.51
N ALA A 163 -0.97 11.23 -9.59
CA ALA A 163 -0.31 11.10 -8.29
C ALA A 163 1.16 10.64 -8.46
N ARG A 164 1.42 9.61 -9.29
CA ARG A 164 2.78 9.17 -9.63
C ARG A 164 3.60 10.31 -10.23
N ASN A 165 3.04 11.02 -11.19
CA ASN A 165 3.73 12.13 -11.85
C ASN A 165 4.04 13.27 -10.86
N HIS A 166 3.18 13.49 -9.85
CA HIS A 166 3.47 14.42 -8.77
C HIS A 166 4.71 13.97 -7.96
N VAL A 167 4.81 12.68 -7.60
CA VAL A 167 5.98 12.13 -6.91
C VAL A 167 7.24 12.32 -7.74
N LEU A 168 7.24 11.98 -9.02
CA LEU A 168 8.38 12.14 -9.92
C LEU A 168 8.84 13.61 -10.02
N ASN A 169 7.88 14.55 -10.11
CA ASN A 169 8.21 16.00 -10.10
C ASN A 169 8.82 16.42 -8.75
N ARG A 170 8.37 15.84 -7.63
CA ARG A 170 8.98 16.08 -6.32
C ARG A 170 10.41 15.53 -6.26
N MET A 171 10.64 14.30 -6.72
CA MET A 171 11.98 13.70 -6.80
C MET A 171 12.93 14.54 -7.63
N HIS A 172 12.47 15.07 -8.77
CA HIS A 172 13.27 15.98 -9.58
C HIS A 172 13.58 17.30 -8.86
N LYS A 173 12.61 17.90 -8.20
CA LYS A 173 12.80 19.12 -7.40
C LYS A 173 13.84 18.93 -6.29
N GLU A 174 13.84 17.76 -5.66
CA GLU A 174 14.82 17.40 -4.63
C GLU A 174 16.15 16.83 -5.22
N LYS A 175 16.34 16.97 -6.56
CA LYS A 175 17.55 16.54 -7.30
C LYS A 175 17.87 15.05 -7.21
N MET A 176 16.85 14.20 -6.96
CA MET A 176 16.99 12.74 -6.89
C MET A 176 16.95 12.09 -8.27
N ILE A 177 16.35 12.76 -9.25
CA ILE A 177 16.35 12.37 -10.68
C ILE A 177 16.65 13.61 -11.55
N THR A 178 17.21 13.36 -12.72
CA THR A 178 17.54 14.39 -13.71
C THR A 178 16.30 14.84 -14.51
N GLY A 179 16.39 15.99 -15.21
CA GLY A 179 15.30 16.43 -16.09
C GLY A 179 15.05 15.50 -17.29
N SER A 180 16.09 14.84 -17.80
CA SER A 180 15.98 13.85 -18.88
C SER A 180 15.24 12.59 -18.41
N GLU A 181 15.57 12.07 -17.21
CA GLU A 181 14.86 10.96 -16.59
C GLU A 181 13.40 11.31 -16.34
N LEU A 182 13.12 12.47 -15.74
CA LEU A 182 11.76 12.94 -15.51
C LEU A 182 10.96 12.95 -16.81
N SER A 183 11.49 13.54 -17.89
CA SER A 183 10.80 13.63 -19.18
C SER A 183 10.48 12.25 -19.78
N THR A 184 11.38 11.28 -19.57
CA THR A 184 11.21 9.89 -19.99
C THR A 184 10.14 9.18 -19.14
N PHE A 185 10.21 9.32 -17.82
CA PHE A 185 9.32 8.67 -16.87
C PHE A 185 7.86 9.16 -16.99
N LEU A 186 7.66 10.45 -17.25
CA LEU A 186 6.31 11.01 -17.41
C LEU A 186 5.55 10.43 -18.60
N LYS A 187 6.25 9.94 -19.63
CA LYS A 187 5.66 9.34 -20.84
C LYS A 187 5.27 7.87 -20.63
N ARG A 188 5.80 7.20 -19.61
CA ARG A 188 5.54 5.77 -19.36
C ARG A 188 4.16 5.57 -18.70
N PRO A 189 3.37 4.58 -19.12
CA PRO A 189 2.13 4.21 -18.43
C PRO A 189 2.43 3.56 -17.08
N ILE A 190 1.38 3.38 -16.26
CA ILE A 190 1.44 2.48 -15.10
C ILE A 190 1.06 1.09 -15.60
N GLU A 191 1.96 0.14 -15.44
CA GLU A 191 1.75 -1.26 -15.80
C GLU A 191 1.46 -2.06 -14.52
N LEU A 192 0.21 -2.47 -14.37
CA LEU A 192 -0.18 -3.32 -13.25
C LEU A 192 0.03 -4.79 -13.60
N SER A 193 0.44 -5.55 -12.62
CA SER A 193 0.33 -7.01 -12.72
C SER A 193 -1.13 -7.36 -12.96
N ARG A 194 -1.38 -8.23 -13.94
CA ARG A 194 -2.67 -8.91 -13.97
C ARG A 194 -2.80 -9.57 -12.62
N VAL A 195 -3.85 -9.20 -11.89
CA VAL A 195 -4.20 -9.93 -10.67
C VAL A 195 -4.50 -11.35 -11.15
N LYS A 196 -3.50 -12.23 -11.06
CA LYS A 196 -3.86 -13.53 -10.58
C LYS A 196 -4.38 -13.22 -9.19
N GLY A 197 -5.71 -13.13 -9.07
CA GLY A 197 -6.29 -13.06 -7.76
C GLY A 197 -5.51 -14.08 -6.96
N GLU A 198 -4.89 -13.69 -5.85
CA GLU A 198 -4.76 -14.65 -4.79
C GLU A 198 -6.22 -15.00 -4.52
N GLN A 199 -6.71 -15.95 -5.30
CA GLN A 199 -7.94 -16.62 -4.98
C GLN A 199 -7.65 -17.08 -3.58
N ASN A 200 -8.40 -16.52 -2.61
CA ASN A 200 -8.44 -17.11 -1.30
C ASN A 200 -8.63 -18.59 -1.57
N SER A 201 -7.55 -19.36 -1.57
CA SER A 201 -7.68 -20.75 -1.92
C SER A 201 -8.62 -21.33 -0.87
N TYR A 202 -9.47 -22.24 -1.25
CA TYR A 202 -10.34 -22.94 -0.29
C TYR A 202 -9.58 -23.32 0.98
N VAL A 203 -8.31 -23.69 0.82
CA VAL A 203 -7.40 -24.03 1.92
C VAL A 203 -7.07 -22.85 2.81
N GLN A 204 -6.84 -21.66 2.27
CA GLN A 204 -6.59 -20.45 3.08
C GLN A 204 -7.84 -20.07 3.87
N GLU A 205 -9.02 -20.18 3.27
CA GLU A 205 -10.28 -19.92 3.95
C GLU A 205 -10.56 -20.97 5.05
N MET A 206 -10.27 -22.24 4.79
CA MET A 206 -10.37 -23.30 5.77
C MET A 206 -9.44 -23.06 6.97
N VAL A 207 -8.17 -22.67 6.73
CA VAL A 207 -7.23 -22.29 7.80
C VAL A 207 -7.75 -21.09 8.58
N ARG A 208 -8.30 -20.09 7.91
CA ARG A 208 -8.90 -18.90 8.55
C ARG A 208 -10.03 -19.29 9.50
N ILE A 209 -10.95 -20.15 9.04
CA ILE A 209 -12.07 -20.64 9.86
C ILE A 209 -11.55 -21.37 11.08
N GLN A 210 -10.64 -22.32 10.92
CA GLN A 210 -10.04 -23.08 12.02
C GLN A 210 -9.35 -22.20 13.06
N VAL A 211 -8.62 -21.15 12.61
CA VAL A 211 -7.99 -20.19 13.53
C VAL A 211 -9.04 -19.43 14.32
N ILE A 212 -10.11 -18.96 13.67
CA ILE A 212 -11.21 -18.25 14.35
C ILE A 212 -11.91 -19.14 15.37
N GLU A 213 -12.13 -20.41 15.05
CA GLU A 213 -12.73 -21.39 15.95
C GLU A 213 -11.85 -21.63 17.20
N GLN A 214 -10.53 -21.69 17.04
CA GLN A 214 -9.61 -21.98 18.14
C GLN A 214 -9.38 -20.78 19.07
N ILE A 215 -9.20 -19.57 18.53
CA ILE A 215 -8.79 -18.39 19.32
C ILE A 215 -9.84 -17.28 19.38
N GLY A 216 -10.95 -17.44 18.69
CA GLY A 216 -12.03 -16.47 18.60
C GLY A 216 -11.73 -15.31 17.64
N LEU A 217 -12.78 -14.73 17.08
CA LEU A 217 -12.75 -13.68 16.06
C LEU A 217 -11.97 -12.42 16.51
N ASN A 218 -12.16 -12.01 17.77
CA ASN A 218 -11.51 -10.81 18.32
C ASN A 218 -9.99 -10.96 18.43
N ASN A 219 -9.51 -12.16 18.77
CA ASN A 219 -8.07 -12.42 18.88
C ASN A 219 -7.43 -12.62 17.49
N ALA A 220 -8.12 -13.30 16.58
CA ALA A 220 -7.69 -13.43 15.19
C ALA A 220 -7.55 -12.07 14.50
N GLY A 221 -8.39 -11.08 14.84
CA GLY A 221 -8.35 -9.72 14.29
C GLY A 221 -7.26 -8.81 14.84
N LYS A 222 -6.61 -9.14 15.96
CA LYS A 222 -5.55 -8.31 16.58
C LYS A 222 -4.24 -8.31 15.78
N GLY A 223 -4.05 -9.28 14.89
CA GLY A 223 -2.82 -9.45 14.11
C GLY A 223 -1.65 -10.02 14.92
N GLY A 224 -0.49 -10.13 14.28
CA GLY A 224 0.74 -10.65 14.92
C GLY A 224 0.80 -12.17 15.09
N LEU A 225 -0.19 -12.91 14.61
CA LEU A 225 -0.23 -14.37 14.68
C LEU A 225 0.72 -14.98 13.64
N LYS A 226 1.51 -15.96 14.07
CA LYS A 226 2.23 -16.87 13.17
C LYS A 226 1.49 -18.20 13.18
N ILE A 227 0.92 -18.57 12.03
CA ILE A 227 0.13 -19.80 11.88
C ILE A 227 0.98 -20.78 11.11
N TYR A 228 1.33 -21.90 11.75
CA TYR A 228 2.06 -23.00 11.13
C TYR A 228 1.06 -24.04 10.70
N THR A 229 1.15 -24.48 9.45
CA THR A 229 0.27 -25.50 8.88
C THR A 229 1.12 -26.66 8.32
N THR A 230 0.49 -27.79 8.12
CA THR A 230 1.07 -28.96 7.45
C THR A 230 0.89 -28.91 5.93
N ILE A 231 0.45 -27.76 5.39
CA ILE A 231 0.19 -27.60 3.96
C ILE A 231 1.52 -27.47 3.22
N ASP A 232 1.76 -28.41 2.31
CA ASP A 232 2.87 -28.33 1.39
C ASP A 232 2.49 -27.45 0.20
N ASN A 233 3.25 -26.39 -0.03
CA ASN A 233 2.93 -25.39 -1.06
C ASN A 233 3.03 -25.93 -2.48
N GLU A 234 3.93 -26.87 -2.76
CA GLU A 234 4.12 -27.44 -4.08
C GLU A 234 2.97 -28.39 -4.42
N THR A 235 2.63 -29.26 -3.50
CA THR A 235 1.47 -30.16 -3.62
C THR A 235 0.18 -29.35 -3.77
N GLN A 236 -0.02 -28.30 -2.98
CA GLN A 236 -1.20 -27.43 -3.07
C GLN A 236 -1.30 -26.73 -4.43
N ARG A 237 -0.17 -26.23 -4.97
CA ARG A 237 -0.12 -25.60 -6.30
C ARG A 237 -0.47 -26.59 -7.39
N THR A 238 0.06 -27.80 -7.32
CA THR A 238 -0.21 -28.87 -8.28
C THR A 238 -1.68 -29.29 -8.25
N ALA A 239 -2.26 -29.43 -7.06
CA ALA A 239 -3.67 -29.75 -6.87
C ALA A 239 -4.58 -28.66 -7.50
N ILE A 240 -4.30 -27.39 -7.24
CA ILE A 240 -5.06 -26.27 -7.82
C ILE A 240 -4.93 -26.27 -9.37
N GLN A 241 -3.74 -26.47 -9.92
CA GLN A 241 -3.55 -26.52 -11.36
C GLN A 241 -4.31 -27.68 -12.00
N SER A 242 -4.31 -28.84 -11.34
CA SER A 242 -5.07 -30.03 -11.78
C SER A 242 -6.57 -29.79 -11.74
N LEU A 243 -7.06 -29.12 -10.67
CA LEU A 243 -8.46 -28.74 -10.56
C LEU A 243 -8.89 -27.83 -11.72
N TYR A 244 -8.15 -26.75 -11.97
CA TYR A 244 -8.47 -25.81 -13.07
C TYR A 244 -8.40 -26.48 -14.44
N ARG A 245 -7.43 -27.37 -14.66
CA ARG A 245 -7.32 -28.13 -15.91
C ARG A 245 -8.54 -29.03 -16.15
N ASN A 246 -9.01 -29.68 -15.10
CA ASN A 246 -10.19 -30.56 -15.19
C ASN A 246 -11.48 -29.75 -15.34
N LEU A 247 -11.63 -28.62 -14.61
CA LEU A 247 -12.75 -27.72 -14.78
C LEU A 247 -12.84 -27.18 -16.19
N ALA A 248 -11.71 -26.74 -16.77
CA ALA A 248 -11.69 -26.26 -18.15
C ALA A 248 -12.11 -27.32 -19.17
N LYS A 249 -11.74 -28.60 -18.93
CA LYS A 249 -12.23 -29.71 -19.77
C LYS A 249 -13.73 -29.90 -19.64
N THR A 250 -14.27 -29.82 -18.42
CA THR A 250 -15.71 -29.95 -18.17
C THR A 250 -16.49 -28.78 -18.80
N GLU A 251 -15.98 -27.56 -18.66
CA GLU A 251 -16.58 -26.37 -19.24
C GLU A 251 -16.55 -26.35 -20.78
N SER A 252 -15.59 -27.05 -21.39
CA SER A 252 -15.51 -27.19 -22.85
C SER A 252 -16.44 -28.27 -23.43
N HIS A 253 -17.15 -29.03 -22.58
CA HIS A 253 -18.06 -30.05 -23.05
C HIS A 253 -19.29 -29.44 -23.71
N PRO A 254 -19.76 -29.93 -24.87
CA PRO A 254 -20.88 -29.32 -25.62
C PRO A 254 -22.19 -29.22 -24.83
N GLU A 255 -22.40 -30.09 -23.86
CA GLU A 255 -23.59 -30.11 -23.01
C GLU A 255 -23.47 -29.22 -21.75
N PHE A 256 -22.32 -28.54 -21.55
CA PHE A 256 -22.13 -27.65 -20.40
C PHE A 256 -22.89 -26.34 -20.63
N LYS A 257 -24.07 -26.23 -20.01
CA LYS A 257 -24.99 -25.07 -20.19
C LYS A 257 -24.89 -24.04 -19.04
N HIS A 258 -23.90 -24.17 -18.16
CA HIS A 258 -23.71 -23.29 -17.04
C HIS A 258 -22.70 -22.18 -17.33
N GLN A 259 -22.62 -21.19 -16.46
CA GLN A 259 -21.65 -20.11 -16.57
C GLN A 259 -20.22 -20.67 -16.39
N THR A 260 -19.35 -20.39 -17.35
CA THR A 260 -17.94 -20.81 -17.28
C THR A 260 -17.15 -19.95 -16.30
N TYR A 261 -16.02 -20.45 -15.82
CA TYR A 261 -15.11 -19.72 -14.97
C TYR A 261 -14.51 -18.48 -15.67
N ALA A 262 -14.26 -18.57 -16.96
CA ALA A 262 -13.81 -17.43 -17.77
C ALA A 262 -14.84 -16.29 -17.77
N ASN A 263 -16.12 -16.60 -18.02
CA ASN A 263 -17.21 -15.62 -17.98
C ASN A 263 -17.43 -15.03 -16.58
N TYR A 264 -17.21 -15.81 -15.52
CA TYR A 264 -17.27 -15.32 -14.16
C TYR A 264 -16.12 -14.35 -13.85
N GLN A 265 -14.90 -14.61 -14.33
CA GLN A 265 -13.77 -13.69 -14.17
C GLN A 265 -13.97 -12.37 -14.94
N GLU A 266 -14.49 -12.43 -16.17
CA GLU A 266 -14.79 -11.23 -16.96
C GLU A 266 -15.79 -10.31 -16.25
N ARG A 267 -16.80 -10.86 -15.60
CA ARG A 267 -17.78 -10.08 -14.81
C ARG A 267 -17.18 -9.44 -13.57
N GLN A 268 -16.19 -10.06 -12.93
CA GLN A 268 -15.48 -9.44 -11.79
C GLN A 268 -14.57 -8.29 -12.22
N ILE A 269 -14.13 -8.27 -13.47
CA ILE A 269 -13.29 -7.20 -14.04
C ILE A 269 -14.15 -6.01 -14.49
N SER A 270 -15.42 -6.24 -14.83
CA SER A 270 -16.41 -5.22 -15.18
C SER A 270 -17.61 -5.31 -14.24
N PRO A 271 -17.60 -4.63 -13.10
CA PRO A 271 -18.79 -4.57 -12.27
C PRO A 271 -19.79 -3.63 -12.92
N ASP A 272 -20.72 -4.16 -13.69
CA ASP A 272 -21.97 -3.44 -13.92
C ASP A 272 -22.71 -3.33 -12.58
N PRO A 273 -23.22 -2.13 -12.21
CA PRO A 273 -24.02 -2.00 -11.02
C PRO A 273 -25.31 -2.78 -11.22
N ILE A 274 -25.41 -3.91 -10.54
CA ILE A 274 -26.71 -4.62 -10.43
C ILE A 274 -27.62 -3.68 -9.66
N SER A 275 -28.58 -3.11 -10.37
CA SER A 275 -29.77 -2.51 -9.79
C SER A 275 -30.48 -3.58 -8.94
N LEU A 276 -30.52 -3.38 -7.65
CA LEU A 276 -31.53 -3.90 -6.74
C LEU A 276 -32.32 -2.72 -6.21
#